data_16bbccebdc0b506750f5585b7a4e220e
#
_entry.id   16bbccebdc0b506750f5585b7a4e220e
#
_cell.length_a   1.000
_cell.length_b   1.000
_cell.length_c   1.000
_cell.angle_alpha   90.00
_cell.angle_beta   90.00
_cell.angle_gamma   90.00
#
_symmetry.space_group_name_H-M   'P 1'
#
loop_
_entity.id
_entity.type
_entity.pdbx_description
1 polymer ?
#
loop_
_entity_poly.entity_id
_entity_poly.type
_entity_poly.pdbx_seq_one_letter_code
_entity_poly.pdbx_strand_id
1 'polypeptide(L)'
;MLNRLRQRSRDEGGFTLIELLVVILIIGILAAIAIPSFLNQKSKANDASAKELVRTAQTSAETISTDNSGSYATVTPAALNAVEKSIPIGKEPEGGGAWISAATGEATGYTVTATAGKSSGNTFTITNKEGVITRTCTVGGKGGCPLNEKW
;
A
#
# COMPACT_ATOMS: atom_id res chain seq x y z
N MET A 1 1.20 -63.39 -18.93
CA MET A 1 1.54 -61.95 -18.69
C MET A 1 0.32 -61.02 -18.63
N LEU A 2 -0.85 -61.39 -19.12
CA LEU A 2 -2.06 -60.54 -19.18
C LEU A 2 -2.80 -60.37 -17.81
N ASN A 3 -2.59 -61.25 -16.82
CA ASN A 3 -3.29 -61.18 -15.54
C ASN A 3 -2.73 -60.11 -14.56
N ARG A 4 -1.49 -59.61 -14.76
CA ARG A 4 -0.91 -58.56 -13.91
C ARG A 4 -1.38 -57.14 -14.30
N LEU A 5 -1.87 -56.96 -15.50
CA LEU A 5 -2.41 -55.67 -15.97
C LEU A 5 -3.86 -55.44 -15.51
N ARG A 6 -4.62 -56.54 -15.28
CA ARG A 6 -6.00 -56.47 -14.75
C ARG A 6 -6.12 -56.23 -13.26
N GLN A 7 -5.07 -56.47 -12.49
CA GLN A 7 -5.08 -56.23 -11.05
C GLN A 7 -4.72 -54.78 -10.68
N ARG A 8 -4.03 -54.00 -11.56
CA ARG A 8 -3.71 -52.60 -11.32
C ARG A 8 -4.90 -51.65 -11.50
N SER A 9 -5.94 -52.03 -12.21
CA SER A 9 -7.13 -51.17 -12.41
C SER A 9 -8.21 -51.35 -11.31
N ARG A 10 -7.95 -52.16 -10.27
CA ARG A 10 -8.89 -52.34 -9.15
C ARG A 10 -8.58 -51.50 -7.92
N ASP A 11 -7.42 -50.84 -7.87
CA ASP A 11 -7.00 -49.96 -6.75
C ASP A 11 -7.10 -48.46 -7.05
N GLU A 12 -7.66 -48.09 -8.20
CA GLU A 12 -8.04 -46.70 -8.46
C GLU A 12 -9.40 -46.41 -7.79
N GLY A 13 -9.37 -46.21 -6.50
CA GLY A 13 -10.50 -45.68 -5.74
C GLY A 13 -10.79 -44.24 -6.27
N GLY A 14 -11.73 -44.12 -7.22
CA GLY A 14 -12.18 -42.85 -7.73
C GLY A 14 -12.82 -42.02 -6.61
N PHE A 15 -12.60 -40.71 -6.59
CA PHE A 15 -13.27 -39.79 -5.68
C PHE A 15 -14.78 -39.89 -5.83
N THR A 16 -15.50 -39.95 -4.73
CA THR A 16 -16.96 -39.88 -4.76
C THR A 16 -17.43 -38.46 -4.98
N LEU A 17 -18.58 -38.27 -5.61
CA LEU A 17 -19.19 -36.96 -5.84
C LEU A 17 -19.41 -36.22 -4.49
N ILE A 18 -19.77 -36.96 -3.43
CA ILE A 18 -19.99 -36.35 -2.10
C ILE A 18 -18.70 -35.87 -1.45
N GLU A 19 -17.60 -36.57 -1.62
CA GLU A 19 -16.27 -36.11 -1.11
C GLU A 19 -15.89 -34.78 -1.78
N LEU A 20 -16.11 -34.65 -3.10
CA LEU A 20 -15.85 -33.41 -3.82
C LEU A 20 -16.77 -32.29 -3.34
N LEU A 21 -18.07 -32.56 -3.18
CA LEU A 21 -19.05 -31.58 -2.74
C LEU A 21 -18.75 -31.06 -1.31
N VAL A 22 -18.37 -31.94 -0.39
CA VAL A 22 -18.02 -31.53 0.98
C VAL A 22 -16.76 -30.66 0.98
N VAL A 23 -15.75 -31.00 0.19
CA VAL A 23 -14.52 -30.21 0.08
C VAL A 23 -14.79 -28.80 -0.44
N ILE A 24 -15.54 -28.65 -1.54
CA ILE A 24 -15.86 -27.32 -2.08
C ILE A 24 -16.76 -26.52 -1.13
N LEU A 25 -17.65 -27.18 -0.37
CA LEU A 25 -18.46 -26.51 0.65
C LEU A 25 -17.57 -25.94 1.76
N ILE A 26 -16.63 -26.72 2.27
CA ILE A 26 -15.69 -26.28 3.32
C ILE A 26 -14.82 -25.13 2.83
N ILE A 27 -14.26 -25.27 1.61
CA ILE A 27 -13.45 -24.21 0.99
C ILE A 27 -14.29 -22.93 0.85
N GLY A 28 -15.54 -23.02 0.40
CA GLY A 28 -16.44 -21.88 0.24
C GLY A 28 -16.69 -21.14 1.55
N ILE A 29 -16.94 -21.88 2.66
CA ILE A 29 -17.14 -21.29 3.99
C ILE A 29 -15.86 -20.60 4.49
N LEU A 30 -14.71 -21.26 4.37
CA LEU A 30 -13.43 -20.69 4.78
C LEU A 30 -13.05 -19.45 3.97
N ALA A 31 -13.25 -19.50 2.66
CA ALA A 31 -12.98 -18.36 1.76
C ALA A 31 -13.87 -17.15 2.08
N ALA A 32 -15.14 -17.37 2.41
CA ALA A 32 -16.08 -16.29 2.76
C ALA A 32 -15.59 -15.46 3.96
N ILE A 33 -14.86 -16.04 4.90
CA ILE A 33 -14.31 -15.37 6.08
C ILE A 33 -12.89 -14.83 5.79
N ALA A 34 -12.07 -15.62 5.10
CA ALA A 34 -10.66 -15.30 4.90
C ALA A 34 -10.42 -14.16 3.91
N ILE A 35 -11.19 -14.09 2.81
CA ILE A 35 -10.99 -13.10 1.75
C ILE A 35 -11.19 -11.66 2.26
N PRO A 36 -12.28 -11.29 2.94
CA PRO A 36 -12.45 -9.93 3.49
C PRO A 36 -11.35 -9.54 4.47
N SER A 37 -10.93 -10.47 5.34
CA SER A 37 -9.85 -10.24 6.30
C SER A 37 -8.52 -9.96 5.59
N PHE A 38 -8.21 -10.74 4.56
CA PHE A 38 -6.99 -10.56 3.76
C PHE A 38 -6.96 -9.21 3.02
N LEU A 39 -8.10 -8.80 2.43
CA LEU A 39 -8.21 -7.52 1.74
C LEU A 39 -7.99 -6.33 2.70
N ASN A 40 -8.53 -6.41 3.92
CA ASN A 40 -8.31 -5.39 4.93
C ASN A 40 -6.84 -5.29 5.35
N GLN A 41 -6.14 -6.42 5.48
CA GLN A 41 -4.70 -6.43 5.80
C GLN A 41 -3.87 -5.85 4.64
N LYS A 42 -4.21 -6.17 3.40
CA LYS A 42 -3.55 -5.60 2.22
C LYS A 42 -3.73 -4.09 2.14
N SER A 43 -4.92 -3.59 2.46
CA SER A 43 -5.18 -2.15 2.54
C SER A 43 -4.30 -1.48 3.60
N LYS A 44 -4.23 -2.02 4.82
CA LYS A 44 -3.37 -1.51 5.89
C LYS A 44 -1.88 -1.53 5.53
N ALA A 45 -1.43 -2.57 4.83
CA ALA A 45 -0.04 -2.66 4.37
C ALA A 45 0.30 -1.56 3.35
N ASN A 46 -0.60 -1.29 2.39
CA ASN A 46 -0.41 -0.19 1.44
C ASN A 46 -0.41 1.18 2.12
N ASP A 47 -1.25 1.37 3.13
CA ASP A 47 -1.26 2.60 3.91
C ASP A 47 0.04 2.78 4.73
N ALA A 48 0.59 1.70 5.27
CA ALA A 48 1.89 1.75 5.94
C ALA A 48 3.01 2.16 4.98
N SER A 49 2.99 1.62 3.75
CA SER A 49 3.94 2.01 2.70
C SER A 49 3.81 3.48 2.32
N ALA A 50 2.58 4.01 2.23
CA ALA A 50 2.36 5.43 1.95
C ALA A 50 2.84 6.35 3.08
N LYS A 51 2.65 5.95 4.34
CA LYS A 51 3.18 6.67 5.50
C LYS A 51 4.71 6.72 5.51
N GLU A 52 5.35 5.61 5.18
CA GLU A 52 6.81 5.55 5.08
C GLU A 52 7.32 6.40 3.94
N LEU A 53 6.68 6.32 2.78
CA LEU A 53 7.05 7.11 1.61
C LEU A 53 6.95 8.61 1.87
N VAL A 54 5.87 9.08 2.51
CA VAL A 54 5.73 10.51 2.81
C VAL A 54 6.73 10.99 3.86
N ARG A 55 7.21 10.12 4.76
CA ARG A 55 8.31 10.42 5.69
C ARG A 55 9.65 10.52 4.96
N THR A 56 9.91 9.62 4.02
CA THR A 56 11.08 9.71 3.14
C THR A 56 11.07 11.01 2.34
N ALA A 57 9.91 11.38 1.79
CA ALA A 57 9.75 12.64 1.09
C ALA A 57 9.89 13.87 2.01
N GLN A 58 9.47 13.78 3.28
CA GLN A 58 9.75 14.79 4.29
C GLN A 58 11.27 15.01 4.46
N THR A 59 12.03 13.92 4.63
CA THR A 59 13.51 14.01 4.77
C THR A 59 14.14 14.65 3.52
N SER A 60 13.67 14.28 2.33
CA SER A 60 14.13 14.90 1.08
C SER A 60 13.79 16.38 0.99
N ALA A 61 12.61 16.80 1.48
CA ALA A 61 12.23 18.22 1.53
C ALA A 61 13.13 19.03 2.49
N GLU A 62 13.50 18.48 3.63
CA GLU A 62 14.46 19.11 4.56
C GLU A 62 15.87 19.23 3.91
N THR A 63 16.29 18.23 3.13
CA THR A 63 17.55 18.30 2.35
C THR A 63 17.50 19.42 1.34
N ILE A 64 16.40 19.53 0.57
CA ILE A 64 16.20 20.62 -0.40
C ILE A 64 16.28 21.99 0.30
N SER A 65 15.66 22.14 1.45
CA SER A 65 15.69 23.39 2.21
C SER A 65 17.12 23.74 2.65
N THR A 66 17.89 22.74 3.11
CA THR A 66 19.29 22.94 3.52
C THR A 66 20.12 23.47 2.34
N ASP A 67 19.95 22.90 1.15
CA ASP A 67 20.65 23.31 -0.07
C ASP A 67 20.19 24.70 -0.58
N ASN A 68 18.99 25.13 -0.21
CA ASN A 68 18.38 26.41 -0.62
C ASN A 68 18.37 27.46 0.51
N SER A 69 19.36 27.46 1.37
CA SER A 69 19.49 28.46 2.45
C SER A 69 18.28 28.56 3.38
N GLY A 70 17.64 27.44 3.66
CA GLY A 70 16.49 27.33 4.54
C GLY A 70 15.11 27.47 3.86
N SER A 71 15.07 27.64 2.54
CA SER A 71 13.82 27.80 1.79
C SER A 71 13.32 26.49 1.21
N TYR A 72 12.01 26.21 1.36
CA TYR A 72 11.33 25.06 0.75
C TYR A 72 10.67 25.41 -0.60
N ALA A 73 10.83 26.62 -1.13
CA ALA A 73 10.11 27.08 -2.32
C ALA A 73 10.27 26.19 -3.57
N THR A 74 11.35 25.41 -3.64
CA THR A 74 11.64 24.50 -4.76
C THR A 74 11.16 23.06 -4.53
N VAL A 75 10.48 22.78 -3.41
CA VAL A 75 9.93 21.44 -3.13
C VAL A 75 8.80 21.14 -4.11
N THR A 76 9.05 20.17 -4.97
CA THR A 76 8.13 19.63 -5.96
C THR A 76 8.29 18.09 -5.99
N PRO A 77 7.35 17.31 -6.54
CA PRO A 77 7.54 15.88 -6.68
C PRO A 77 8.83 15.52 -7.43
N ALA A 78 9.14 16.25 -8.50
CA ALA A 78 10.36 16.04 -9.29
C ALA A 78 11.63 16.34 -8.48
N ALA A 79 11.65 17.40 -7.67
CA ALA A 79 12.76 17.75 -6.81
C ALA A 79 12.98 16.67 -5.71
N LEU A 80 11.91 16.17 -5.11
CA LEU A 80 11.97 15.06 -4.14
C LEU A 80 12.59 13.80 -4.75
N ASN A 81 12.14 13.41 -5.95
CA ASN A 81 12.72 12.27 -6.68
C ASN A 81 14.16 12.54 -7.16
N ALA A 82 14.55 13.79 -7.38
CA ALA A 82 15.93 14.13 -7.72
C ALA A 82 16.89 13.87 -6.55
N VAL A 83 16.47 14.20 -5.33
CA VAL A 83 17.22 13.95 -4.08
C VAL A 83 17.22 12.47 -3.74
N GLU A 84 16.06 11.80 -3.83
CA GLU A 84 15.90 10.40 -3.49
C GLU A 84 15.18 9.66 -4.62
N LYS A 85 15.95 8.93 -5.43
CA LYS A 85 15.47 8.23 -6.63
C LYS A 85 14.47 7.11 -6.34
N SER A 86 14.44 6.61 -5.12
CA SER A 86 13.48 5.57 -4.70
C SER A 86 12.06 6.11 -4.49
N ILE A 87 11.86 7.43 -4.48
CA ILE A 87 10.53 8.06 -4.34
C ILE A 87 9.74 7.97 -5.65
N PRO A 88 8.70 7.13 -5.76
CA PRO A 88 7.83 7.11 -6.92
C PRO A 88 6.95 8.37 -6.96
N ILE A 89 6.80 8.99 -8.13
CA ILE A 89 6.05 10.22 -8.32
C ILE A 89 5.02 10.11 -9.45
N GLY A 90 3.97 10.92 -9.37
CA GLY A 90 3.01 11.14 -10.45
C GLY A 90 1.91 10.09 -10.56
N LYS A 91 2.23 8.80 -10.57
CA LYS A 91 1.25 7.71 -10.68
C LYS A 91 1.69 6.48 -9.88
N GLU A 92 0.74 5.59 -9.66
CA GLU A 92 1.03 4.30 -9.02
C GLU A 92 2.09 3.53 -9.80
N PRO A 93 3.14 3.00 -9.14
CA PRO A 93 4.16 2.18 -9.77
C PRO A 93 3.58 0.92 -10.45
N GLU A 94 4.22 0.44 -11.50
CA GLU A 94 3.92 -0.90 -12.06
C GLU A 94 4.17 -1.95 -10.97
N GLY A 95 3.21 -2.80 -10.70
CA GLY A 95 3.27 -3.74 -9.57
C GLY A 95 2.61 -3.24 -8.30
N GLY A 96 2.11 -2.03 -8.28
CA GLY A 96 1.40 -1.43 -7.14
C GLY A 96 2.33 -0.73 -6.16
N GLY A 97 1.75 -0.14 -5.13
CA GLY A 97 2.48 0.56 -4.09
C GLY A 97 2.08 2.03 -3.96
N ALA A 98 2.72 2.72 -3.02
CA ALA A 98 2.49 4.14 -2.78
C ALA A 98 3.33 5.01 -3.72
N TRP A 99 2.84 6.23 -3.99
CA TRP A 99 3.59 7.24 -4.75
C TRP A 99 3.30 8.64 -4.19
N ILE A 100 4.21 9.58 -4.42
CA ILE A 100 3.96 10.99 -4.13
C ILE A 100 3.05 11.55 -5.21
N SER A 101 1.81 11.85 -4.81
CA SER A 101 0.78 12.39 -5.71
C SER A 101 0.82 13.90 -5.79
N ALA A 102 1.29 14.59 -4.74
CA ALA A 102 1.46 16.03 -4.71
C ALA A 102 2.60 16.45 -3.78
N ALA A 103 3.29 17.51 -4.13
CA ALA A 103 4.23 18.20 -3.26
C ALA A 103 4.28 19.67 -3.68
N THR A 104 4.20 20.57 -2.70
CA THR A 104 4.31 22.00 -2.89
C THR A 104 5.17 22.58 -1.78
N GLY A 105 6.06 23.50 -2.13
CA GLY A 105 6.90 24.22 -1.21
C GLY A 105 6.65 25.72 -1.22
N GLU A 106 6.83 26.34 -0.09
CA GLU A 106 6.81 27.77 0.15
C GLU A 106 8.13 28.19 0.79
N ALA A 107 8.34 29.48 1.02
CA ALA A 107 9.59 29.94 1.62
C ALA A 107 9.84 29.30 3.01
N THR A 108 8.83 29.17 3.84
CA THR A 108 8.93 28.75 5.24
C THR A 108 8.25 27.40 5.54
N GLY A 109 7.86 26.67 4.50
CA GLY A 109 7.14 25.40 4.72
C GLY A 109 6.86 24.62 3.43
N TYR A 110 6.28 23.44 3.60
CA TYR A 110 5.89 22.55 2.48
C TYR A 110 4.70 21.68 2.86
N THR A 111 4.05 21.15 1.84
CA THR A 111 3.05 20.10 1.96
C THR A 111 3.40 18.98 0.99
N VAL A 112 3.48 17.75 1.50
CA VAL A 112 3.74 16.55 0.69
C VAL A 112 2.67 15.52 0.96
N THR A 113 2.12 14.94 -0.11
CA THR A 113 1.05 13.95 -0.05
C THR A 113 1.49 12.68 -0.78
N ALA A 114 1.42 11.55 -0.08
CA ALA A 114 1.54 10.23 -0.66
C ALA A 114 0.17 9.59 -0.79
N THR A 115 -0.08 8.95 -1.93
CA THR A 115 -1.28 8.12 -2.15
C THR A 115 -0.91 6.66 -2.01
N ALA A 116 -1.70 5.92 -1.23
CA ALA A 116 -1.57 4.47 -1.09
C ALA A 116 -2.05 3.76 -2.37
N GLY A 117 -1.51 2.56 -2.64
CA GLY A 117 -1.92 1.77 -3.80
C GLY A 117 -3.43 1.46 -3.83
N LYS A 118 -3.93 1.05 -4.99
CA LYS A 118 -5.37 0.87 -5.32
C LYS A 118 -6.20 0.08 -4.31
N SER A 119 -5.60 -0.82 -3.55
CA SER A 119 -6.32 -1.59 -2.53
C SER A 119 -6.78 -0.77 -1.32
N SER A 120 -6.20 0.42 -1.10
CA SER A 120 -6.62 1.38 -0.07
C SER A 120 -7.16 2.67 -0.67
N GLY A 121 -6.38 3.33 -1.52
CA GLY A 121 -6.69 4.64 -2.09
C GLY A 121 -6.59 5.79 -1.08
N ASN A 122 -6.20 5.54 0.17
CA ASN A 122 -5.99 6.59 1.17
C ASN A 122 -4.82 7.48 0.78
N THR A 123 -4.89 8.75 1.18
CA THR A 123 -3.77 9.68 1.08
C THR A 123 -3.24 10.01 2.46
N PHE A 124 -1.93 10.20 2.55
CA PHE A 124 -1.23 10.58 3.77
C PHE A 124 -0.43 11.84 3.48
N THR A 125 -0.71 12.90 4.23
CA THR A 125 -0.12 14.22 4.02
C THR A 125 0.70 14.63 5.22
N ILE A 126 1.89 15.15 4.98
CA ILE A 126 2.70 15.88 5.93
C ILE A 126 2.75 17.34 5.49
N THR A 127 2.43 18.22 6.39
CA THR A 127 2.56 19.67 6.20
C THR A 127 3.52 20.22 7.25
N ASN A 128 4.54 20.92 6.80
CA ASN A 128 5.39 21.77 7.62
C ASN A 128 4.97 23.21 7.39
N LYS A 129 4.54 23.90 8.42
CA LYS A 129 4.25 25.32 8.37
C LYS A 129 5.04 26.04 9.46
N GLU A 130 6.05 26.79 9.07
CA GLU A 130 6.90 27.55 9.99
C GLU A 130 7.51 26.67 11.10
N GLY A 131 7.94 25.43 10.76
CA GLY A 131 8.51 24.45 11.70
C GLY A 131 7.47 23.58 12.41
N VAL A 132 6.18 23.86 12.29
CA VAL A 132 5.12 23.04 12.87
C VAL A 132 4.73 21.92 11.91
N ILE A 133 4.99 20.68 12.31
CA ILE A 133 4.67 19.49 11.51
C ILE A 133 3.28 18.97 11.87
N THR A 134 2.42 18.85 10.89
CA THR A 134 1.12 18.18 11.01
C THR A 134 1.04 16.99 10.07
N ARG A 135 0.31 15.93 10.49
CA ARG A 135 0.11 14.71 9.73
C ARG A 135 -1.36 14.38 9.65
N THR A 136 -1.87 14.28 8.43
CA THR A 136 -3.28 13.98 8.18
C THR A 136 -3.42 12.85 7.16
N CYS A 137 -4.57 12.18 7.17
CA CYS A 137 -4.92 11.17 6.17
C CYS A 137 -6.38 11.32 5.75
N THR A 138 -6.74 10.77 4.60
CA THR A 138 -8.11 10.73 4.10
C THR A 138 -8.78 9.40 4.42
N VAL A 139 -10.13 9.43 4.51
CA VAL A 139 -11.01 8.30 4.82
C VAL A 139 -10.72 7.71 6.21
N GLY A 140 -10.95 8.53 7.23
CA GLY A 140 -10.82 8.14 8.63
C GLY A 140 -11.56 6.83 8.98
N GLY A 141 -10.91 5.99 9.77
CA GLY A 141 -11.41 4.68 10.16
C GLY A 141 -11.23 3.56 9.12
N LYS A 142 -10.66 3.85 7.94
CA LYS A 142 -10.36 2.84 6.91
C LYS A 142 -8.86 2.59 6.78
N GLY A 143 -8.50 1.32 6.64
CA GLY A 143 -7.10 0.91 6.47
C GLY A 143 -6.24 1.33 7.66
N GLY A 144 -5.18 2.07 7.38
CA GLY A 144 -4.26 2.64 8.36
C GLY A 144 -4.55 4.10 8.76
N CYS A 145 -5.66 4.71 8.27
CA CYS A 145 -6.05 6.06 8.66
C CYS A 145 -6.96 6.02 9.90
N PRO A 146 -6.56 6.61 11.04
CA PRO A 146 -7.40 6.68 12.24
C PRO A 146 -8.66 7.50 12.04
N LEU A 147 -9.67 7.31 12.91
CA LEU A 147 -10.96 8.04 12.85
C LEU A 147 -10.81 9.57 12.91
N ASN A 148 -9.80 10.05 13.63
CA ASN A 148 -9.50 11.48 13.75
C ASN A 148 -8.65 12.04 12.59
N GLU A 149 -8.42 11.23 11.55
CA GLU A 149 -7.63 11.59 10.35
C GLU A 149 -6.21 12.12 10.64
N LYS A 150 -5.67 11.86 11.83
CA LYS A 150 -4.30 12.19 12.23
C LYS A 150 -3.49 10.91 12.46
N TRP A 151 -2.23 10.89 12.03
CA TRP A 151 -1.38 9.71 12.10
C TRP A 151 0.06 10.02 12.48
#